data_3de1dae7bfcb58c7b8dc3f4a02c9988a
#
_entry.id   3de1dae7bfcb58c7b8dc3f4a02c9988a
#
_cell.length_a   1.000
_cell.length_b   1.000
_cell.length_c   1.000
_cell.angle_alpha   90.00
_cell.angle_beta   90.00
_cell.angle_gamma   90.00
#
_symmetry.space_group_name_H-M   'P 1'
#
loop_
_entity.id
_entity.type
_entity.pdbx_description
1 polymer ?
#
loop_
_entity_poly.entity_id
_entity_poly.type
_entity_poly.pdbx_seq_one_letter_code
_entity_poly.pdbx_strand_id
1 'polypeptide(L)'
;MSNKIRKGFTLIELLIVVVIIGILAAIAIPKFANTKEKAYLASMKSDLRNIATTQEAYFADFQVYVTGGASNVGGATGTTLNGFVPSSGVTVSSTASGGTGWTATSTHSGTSKTCAIGVGMTPPTPATVEGEPKCTP
;
A
#
# COMPACT_ATOMS: atom_id res chain seq x y z
N MET A 1 4.59 47.88 -44.23
CA MET A 1 3.78 46.89 -43.47
C MET A 1 4.30 45.51 -43.81
N SER A 2 5.00 44.82 -42.87
CA SER A 2 5.56 43.48 -43.10
C SER A 2 4.46 42.45 -42.81
N ASN A 3 3.97 41.75 -43.84
CA ASN A 3 3.09 40.60 -43.68
C ASN A 3 3.87 39.42 -43.11
N LYS A 4 3.78 39.19 -41.79
CA LYS A 4 4.26 37.96 -41.15
C LYS A 4 3.40 36.80 -41.66
N ILE A 5 3.99 35.99 -42.55
CA ILE A 5 3.39 34.73 -43.01
C ILE A 5 3.30 33.83 -41.80
N ARG A 6 2.08 33.56 -41.29
CA ARG A 6 1.81 32.57 -40.26
C ARG A 6 1.99 31.18 -40.89
N LYS A 7 3.04 30.49 -40.51
CA LYS A 7 3.20 29.06 -40.87
C LYS A 7 2.15 28.27 -40.10
N GLY A 8 1.23 27.64 -40.80
CA GLY A 8 0.26 26.70 -40.25
C GLY A 8 0.83 25.31 -40.16
N PHE A 9 0.37 24.51 -39.21
CA PHE A 9 0.69 23.09 -39.11
C PHE A 9 -0.01 22.31 -40.24
N THR A 10 0.70 21.31 -40.78
CA THR A 10 0.09 20.39 -41.75
C THR A 10 -0.70 19.31 -41.02
N LEU A 11 -1.73 18.77 -41.68
CA LEU A 11 -2.56 17.70 -41.13
C LEU A 11 -1.75 16.43 -40.82
N ILE A 12 -0.72 16.16 -41.63
CA ILE A 12 0.17 15.00 -41.46
C ILE A 12 1.09 15.15 -40.22
N GLU A 13 1.58 16.35 -39.92
CA GLU A 13 2.37 16.62 -38.71
C GLU A 13 1.55 16.35 -37.46
N LEU A 14 0.28 16.74 -37.44
CA LEU A 14 -0.61 16.46 -36.33
C LEU A 14 -0.93 14.95 -36.22
N LEU A 15 -1.16 14.29 -37.36
CA LEU A 15 -1.47 12.87 -37.43
C LEU A 15 -0.34 12.01 -36.85
N ILE A 16 0.90 12.29 -37.24
CA ILE A 16 2.08 11.54 -36.76
C ILE A 16 2.19 11.65 -35.24
N VAL A 17 2.02 12.84 -34.69
CA VAL A 17 2.14 13.09 -33.25
C VAL A 17 1.10 12.29 -32.46
N VAL A 18 -0.17 12.31 -32.88
CA VAL A 18 -1.23 11.59 -32.14
C VAL A 18 -1.04 10.07 -32.23
N VAL A 19 -0.56 9.55 -33.37
CA VAL A 19 -0.27 8.12 -33.51
C VAL A 19 0.88 7.70 -32.58
N ILE A 20 1.96 8.47 -32.52
CA ILE A 20 3.10 8.17 -31.63
C ILE A 20 2.66 8.22 -30.16
N ILE A 21 1.91 9.26 -29.76
CA ILE A 21 1.37 9.35 -28.39
C ILE A 21 0.47 8.15 -28.07
N GLY A 22 -0.39 7.74 -29.00
CA GLY A 22 -1.27 6.59 -28.85
C GLY A 22 -0.50 5.27 -28.59
N ILE A 23 0.55 5.03 -29.36
CA ILE A 23 1.41 3.84 -29.19
C ILE A 23 2.14 3.88 -27.83
N LEU A 24 2.71 5.01 -27.46
CA LEU A 24 3.40 5.17 -26.18
C LEU A 24 2.44 5.01 -24.99
N ALA A 25 1.25 5.58 -25.07
CA ALA A 25 0.22 5.48 -24.05
C ALA A 25 -0.26 4.02 -23.86
N ALA A 26 -0.43 3.27 -24.93
CA ALA A 26 -0.85 1.86 -24.88
C ALA A 26 0.12 0.97 -24.08
N ILE A 27 1.40 1.29 -24.09
CA ILE A 27 2.44 0.56 -23.33
C ILE A 27 2.59 1.12 -21.90
N ALA A 28 2.51 2.44 -21.75
CA ALA A 28 2.80 3.12 -20.49
C ALA A 28 1.70 2.90 -19.45
N ILE A 29 0.41 2.94 -19.83
CA ILE A 29 -0.71 2.86 -18.90
C ILE A 29 -0.72 1.56 -18.08
N PRO A 30 -0.67 0.35 -18.68
CA PRO A 30 -0.67 -0.89 -17.91
C PRO A 30 0.57 -1.06 -17.05
N LYS A 31 1.73 -0.57 -17.51
CA LYS A 31 2.97 -0.61 -16.73
C LYS A 31 2.90 0.27 -15.48
N PHE A 32 2.29 1.44 -15.58
CA PHE A 32 2.07 2.34 -14.43
C PHE A 32 1.11 1.75 -13.40
N ALA A 33 0.03 1.11 -13.84
CA ALA A 33 -0.93 0.46 -12.94
C ALA A 33 -0.25 -0.62 -12.08
N ASN A 34 0.53 -1.50 -12.71
CA ASN A 34 1.29 -2.54 -12.01
C ASN A 34 2.34 -1.98 -11.05
N THR A 35 2.97 -0.86 -11.40
CA THR A 35 3.95 -0.20 -10.52
C THR A 35 3.29 0.41 -9.30
N LYS A 36 2.13 1.04 -9.44
CA LYS A 36 1.34 1.56 -8.32
C LYS A 36 0.92 0.46 -7.36
N GLU A 37 0.41 -0.66 -7.89
CA GLU A 37 0.01 -1.79 -7.05
C GLU A 37 1.18 -2.33 -6.23
N LYS A 38 2.36 -2.50 -6.84
CA LYS A 38 3.58 -2.90 -6.11
C LYS A 38 3.96 -1.92 -5.00
N ALA A 39 3.79 -0.61 -5.23
CA ALA A 39 4.04 0.41 -4.21
C ALA A 39 3.06 0.29 -3.03
N TYR A 40 1.77 0.02 -3.29
CA TYR A 40 0.78 -0.21 -2.23
C TYR A 40 1.11 -1.45 -1.41
N LEU A 41 1.48 -2.56 -2.05
CA LEU A 41 1.89 -3.77 -1.35
C LEU A 41 3.17 -3.56 -0.52
N ALA A 42 4.10 -2.74 -0.99
CA ALA A 42 5.31 -2.40 -0.25
C ALA A 42 4.99 -1.58 1.01
N SER A 43 4.10 -0.58 0.93
CA SER A 43 3.66 0.19 2.10
C SER A 43 2.92 -0.68 3.11
N MET A 44 2.01 -1.55 2.66
CA MET A 44 1.29 -2.50 3.52
C MET A 44 2.24 -3.45 4.27
N LYS A 45 3.25 -4.00 3.58
CA LYS A 45 4.29 -4.84 4.22
C LYS A 45 5.15 -4.06 5.21
N SER A 46 5.49 -2.81 4.88
CA SER A 46 6.23 -1.94 5.79
C SER A 46 5.45 -1.66 7.06
N ASP A 47 4.15 -1.37 6.93
CA ASP A 47 3.28 -1.11 8.08
C ASP A 47 3.10 -2.36 8.95
N LEU A 48 3.04 -3.56 8.35
CA LEU A 48 3.02 -4.82 9.11
C LEU A 48 4.32 -5.08 9.89
N ARG A 49 5.47 -4.63 9.40
CA ARG A 49 6.74 -4.68 10.17
C ARG A 49 6.76 -3.62 11.27
N ASN A 50 6.25 -2.44 10.98
CA ASN A 50 6.20 -1.36 11.97
C ASN A 50 5.27 -1.70 13.13
N ILE A 51 4.10 -2.32 12.86
CA ILE A 51 3.22 -2.78 13.94
C ILE A 51 3.86 -3.90 14.76
N ALA A 52 4.69 -4.77 14.15
CA ALA A 52 5.43 -5.75 14.91
C ALA A 52 6.33 -5.08 15.96
N THR A 53 7.05 -4.04 15.58
CA THR A 53 7.87 -3.26 16.52
C THR A 53 7.02 -2.60 17.62
N THR A 54 5.84 -2.07 17.27
CA THR A 54 4.92 -1.45 18.23
C THR A 54 4.35 -2.48 19.21
N GLN A 55 4.00 -3.67 18.75
CA GLN A 55 3.50 -4.77 19.57
C GLN A 55 4.59 -5.27 20.53
N GLU A 56 5.82 -5.43 20.08
CA GLU A 56 6.93 -5.84 20.94
C GLU A 56 7.28 -4.78 21.99
N ALA A 57 7.23 -3.49 21.64
CA ALA A 57 7.42 -2.39 22.59
C ALA A 57 6.33 -2.40 23.66
N TYR A 58 5.07 -2.59 23.29
CA TYR A 58 3.96 -2.69 24.25
C TYR A 58 4.08 -3.93 25.14
N PHE A 59 4.48 -5.06 24.55
CA PHE A 59 4.70 -6.28 25.31
C PHE A 59 5.83 -6.15 26.35
N ALA A 60 6.88 -5.40 26.03
CA ALA A 60 7.98 -5.16 26.98
C ALA A 60 7.48 -4.45 28.26
N ASP A 61 6.52 -3.53 28.12
CA ASP A 61 5.99 -2.76 29.26
C ASP A 61 4.85 -3.49 30.01
N PHE A 62 3.98 -4.21 29.29
CA PHE A 62 2.73 -4.73 29.83
C PHE A 62 2.61 -6.26 29.82
N GLN A 63 3.56 -6.99 29.20
CA GLN A 63 3.57 -8.45 29.05
C GLN A 63 2.33 -9.02 28.34
N VAL A 64 1.67 -8.19 27.54
CA VAL A 64 0.52 -8.56 26.68
C VAL A 64 0.60 -7.83 25.36
N TYR A 65 0.03 -8.41 24.31
CA TYR A 65 -0.12 -7.77 23.00
C TYR A 65 -1.49 -7.07 22.87
N VAL A 66 -1.59 -6.07 22.01
CA VAL A 66 -2.79 -5.25 21.84
C VAL A 66 -3.62 -5.75 20.65
N THR A 67 -4.92 -5.95 20.88
CA THR A 67 -5.91 -6.08 19.82
C THR A 67 -6.48 -4.72 19.45
N GLY A 68 -6.53 -4.40 18.17
CA GLY A 68 -7.09 -3.13 17.71
C GLY A 68 -6.89 -2.86 16.23
N GLY A 69 -7.20 -1.65 15.82
CA GLY A 69 -7.09 -1.20 14.44
C GLY A 69 -6.45 0.17 14.32
N ALA A 70 -5.78 0.42 13.21
CA ALA A 70 -5.25 1.71 12.82
C ALA A 70 -5.55 1.95 11.34
N SER A 71 -5.96 3.17 10.99
CA SER A 71 -6.31 3.53 9.61
C SER A 71 -5.80 4.92 9.28
N ASN A 72 -5.36 5.11 8.03
CA ASN A 72 -4.98 6.39 7.46
C ASN A 72 -5.54 6.52 6.04
N VAL A 73 -6.87 6.48 5.95
CA VAL A 73 -7.60 6.55 4.67
C VAL A 73 -8.32 7.89 4.58
N GLY A 74 -8.14 8.59 3.46
CA GLY A 74 -8.79 9.88 3.23
C GLY A 74 -8.34 11.02 4.16
N GLY A 75 -7.14 10.92 4.74
CA GLY A 75 -6.62 11.91 5.69
C GLY A 75 -7.17 11.78 7.12
N ALA A 76 -8.07 10.83 7.37
CA ALA A 76 -8.52 10.49 8.71
C ALA A 76 -7.55 9.48 9.33
N THR A 77 -6.93 9.84 10.44
CA THR A 77 -6.08 8.94 11.23
C THR A 77 -6.84 8.51 12.48
N GLY A 78 -6.97 7.19 12.65
CA GLY A 78 -7.55 6.60 13.86
C GLY A 78 -6.71 5.39 14.26
N THR A 79 -6.38 5.29 15.55
CA THR A 79 -5.64 4.14 16.07
C THR A 79 -6.11 3.75 17.47
N THR A 80 -6.25 2.44 17.66
CA THR A 80 -6.36 1.80 18.99
C THR A 80 -5.13 0.92 19.26
N LEU A 81 -4.11 0.98 18.40
CA LEU A 81 -2.88 0.19 18.45
C LEU A 81 -1.72 1.03 19.01
N ASN A 82 -1.81 1.42 20.26
CA ASN A 82 -0.74 2.11 21.01
C ASN A 82 -0.05 3.25 20.21
N GLY A 83 -0.84 4.13 19.59
CA GLY A 83 -0.32 5.26 18.82
C GLY A 83 0.25 4.91 17.43
N PHE A 84 0.17 3.66 16.99
CA PHE A 84 0.60 3.28 15.64
C PHE A 84 -0.23 3.98 14.56
N VAL A 85 0.45 4.63 13.62
CA VAL A 85 -0.19 5.29 12.46
C VAL A 85 0.34 4.64 11.18
N PRO A 86 -0.53 4.00 10.38
CA PRO A 86 -0.12 3.37 9.13
C PRO A 86 0.16 4.41 8.02
N SER A 87 0.74 3.96 6.94
CA SER A 87 0.96 4.73 5.72
C SER A 87 -0.36 5.23 5.13
N SER A 88 -0.30 6.31 4.35
CA SER A 88 -1.50 6.87 3.70
C SER A 88 -2.21 5.83 2.83
N GLY A 89 -3.52 5.71 3.00
CA GLY A 89 -4.37 4.75 2.31
C GLY A 89 -4.38 3.35 2.92
N VAL A 90 -3.58 3.08 3.95
CA VAL A 90 -3.49 1.77 4.61
C VAL A 90 -4.39 1.70 5.84
N THR A 91 -5.02 0.55 6.02
CA THR A 91 -5.71 0.14 7.25
C THR A 91 -5.07 -1.14 7.75
N VAL A 92 -4.72 -1.18 9.04
CA VAL A 92 -4.17 -2.34 9.73
C VAL A 92 -5.12 -2.79 10.82
N SER A 93 -5.36 -4.09 10.92
CA SER A 93 -6.11 -4.71 12.02
C SER A 93 -5.26 -5.77 12.69
N SER A 94 -5.15 -5.73 14.02
CA SER A 94 -4.41 -6.68 14.83
C SER A 94 -5.33 -7.41 15.79
N THR A 95 -5.09 -8.71 15.94
CA THR A 95 -5.74 -9.57 16.94
C THR A 95 -4.66 -10.24 17.78
N ALA A 96 -4.75 -10.07 19.08
CA ALA A 96 -3.79 -10.63 20.04
C ALA A 96 -4.45 -11.69 20.92
N SER A 97 -3.65 -12.66 21.37
CA SER A 97 -4.03 -13.68 22.35
C SER A 97 -3.21 -13.50 23.63
N GLY A 98 -3.52 -12.46 24.38
CA GLY A 98 -2.79 -12.13 25.62
C GLY A 98 -1.30 -11.97 25.42
N GLY A 99 -0.49 -12.73 26.17
CA GLY A 99 0.97 -12.74 26.06
C GLY A 99 1.56 -13.79 25.12
N THR A 100 0.71 -14.60 24.43
CA THR A 100 1.20 -15.73 23.62
C THR A 100 1.63 -15.29 22.23
N GLY A 101 0.95 -14.29 21.64
CA GLY A 101 1.24 -13.84 20.28
C GLY A 101 0.13 -12.96 19.72
N TRP A 102 0.31 -12.56 18.48
CA TRP A 102 -0.62 -11.70 17.76
C TRP A 102 -0.57 -11.98 16.24
N THR A 103 -1.62 -11.58 15.56
CA THR A 103 -1.68 -11.58 14.10
C THR A 103 -2.15 -10.22 13.61
N ALA A 104 -1.75 -9.81 12.43
CA ALA A 104 -2.27 -8.60 11.82
C ALA A 104 -2.48 -8.76 10.31
N THR A 105 -3.46 -8.01 9.82
CA THR A 105 -3.77 -7.87 8.39
C THR A 105 -3.71 -6.42 8.00
N SER A 106 -3.27 -6.14 6.78
CA SER A 106 -3.30 -4.80 6.20
C SER A 106 -4.00 -4.80 4.85
N THR A 107 -4.74 -3.72 4.60
CA THR A 107 -5.43 -3.44 3.33
C THR A 107 -5.07 -2.03 2.88
N HIS A 108 -5.22 -1.73 1.60
CA HIS A 108 -4.98 -0.40 1.05
C HIS A 108 -6.15 0.02 0.15
N SER A 109 -6.60 1.26 0.26
CA SER A 109 -7.74 1.79 -0.51
C SER A 109 -7.58 1.76 -2.03
N GLY A 110 -6.36 1.64 -2.53
CA GLY A 110 -6.03 1.60 -3.97
C GLY A 110 -5.86 0.20 -4.57
N THR A 111 -6.06 -0.87 -3.79
CA THR A 111 -5.96 -2.26 -4.27
C THR A 111 -6.90 -3.17 -3.49
N SER A 112 -7.35 -4.25 -4.12
CA SER A 112 -8.14 -5.30 -3.45
C SER A 112 -7.28 -6.35 -2.73
N LYS A 113 -5.95 -6.24 -2.83
CA LYS A 113 -5.03 -7.18 -2.21
C LYS A 113 -4.91 -6.93 -0.71
N THR A 114 -4.68 -8.00 0.03
CA THR A 114 -4.44 -8.00 1.47
C THR A 114 -3.04 -8.52 1.79
N CYS A 115 -2.42 -7.99 2.84
CA CYS A 115 -1.21 -8.56 3.40
C CYS A 115 -1.46 -8.97 4.86
N ALA A 116 -0.71 -9.96 5.33
CA ALA A 116 -0.86 -10.49 6.68
C ALA A 116 0.50 -10.84 7.30
N ILE A 117 0.54 -10.89 8.62
CA ILE A 117 1.68 -11.33 9.45
C ILE A 117 1.13 -11.99 10.70
N GLY A 118 1.92 -12.88 11.32
CA GLY A 118 1.64 -13.47 12.64
C GLY A 118 2.93 -13.72 13.40
N VAL A 119 2.90 -13.52 14.71
CA VAL A 119 4.01 -13.76 15.64
C VAL A 119 3.47 -14.47 16.88
N GLY A 120 4.04 -15.62 17.22
CA GLY A 120 3.58 -16.45 18.34
C GLY A 120 2.20 -17.09 18.13
N MET A 121 1.58 -16.92 16.97
CA MET A 121 0.30 -17.51 16.57
C MET A 121 0.35 -17.92 15.10
N THR A 122 -0.52 -18.85 14.70
CA THR A 122 -0.66 -19.21 13.27
C THR A 122 -0.97 -17.98 12.44
N PRO A 123 -0.12 -17.60 11.48
CA PRO A 123 -0.37 -16.43 10.66
C PRO A 123 -1.65 -16.60 9.83
N PRO A 124 -2.46 -15.55 9.66
CA PRO A 124 -3.61 -15.60 8.76
C PRO A 124 -3.15 -15.57 7.30
N THR A 125 -3.92 -16.21 6.42
CA THR A 125 -3.65 -16.12 4.98
C THR A 125 -3.66 -14.65 4.52
N PRO A 126 -2.73 -14.26 3.63
CA PRO A 126 -1.80 -15.05 2.83
C PRO A 126 -0.45 -15.36 3.50
N ALA A 127 -0.18 -14.94 4.74
CA ALA A 127 1.05 -15.27 5.43
C ALA A 127 1.11 -16.78 5.76
N THR A 128 2.27 -17.37 5.62
CA THR A 128 2.51 -18.80 5.86
C THR A 128 3.72 -19.05 6.78
N VAL A 129 4.52 -18.02 6.98
CA VAL A 129 5.74 -18.05 7.81
C VAL A 129 5.57 -17.01 8.91
N GLU A 130 5.89 -17.42 10.13
CA GLU A 130 5.85 -16.54 11.30
C GLU A 130 6.83 -15.37 11.16
N GLY A 131 6.39 -14.16 11.51
CA GLY A 131 7.19 -12.95 11.44
C GLY A 131 7.43 -12.40 10.02
N GLU A 132 6.99 -13.10 8.97
CA GLU A 132 7.15 -12.65 7.60
C GLU A 132 5.83 -12.09 7.02
N PRO A 133 5.75 -10.79 6.69
CA PRO A 133 4.57 -10.24 6.04
C PRO A 133 4.46 -10.69 4.60
N LYS A 134 3.33 -11.28 4.24
CA LYS A 134 3.02 -11.76 2.89
C LYS A 134 1.70 -11.21 2.40
N CYS A 135 1.63 -10.93 1.09
CA CYS A 135 0.43 -10.41 0.45
C CYS A 135 -0.18 -11.45 -0.51
N THR A 136 -1.47 -11.32 -0.77
CA THR A 136 -2.14 -12.07 -1.84
C THR A 136 -1.47 -11.82 -3.19
N PRO A 137 -1.36 -12.83 -4.06
CA PRO A 137 -0.73 -12.72 -5.37
C PRO A 137 -1.46 -11.77 -6.32
#